data_9cf171fcc32a9b64f355e3265061c506
#
_entry.id   9cf171fcc32a9b64f355e3265061c506
#
_cell.length_a   1.000
_cell.length_b   1.000
_cell.length_c   1.000
_cell.angle_alpha   90.00
_cell.angle_beta   90.00
_cell.angle_gamma   90.00
#
_symmetry.space_group_name_H-M   'P 1'
#
loop_
_entity.id
_entity.type
_entity.pdbx_description
1 polymer ?
#
loop_
_entity_poly.entity_id
_entity_poly.type
_entity_poly.pdbx_seq_one_letter_code
_entity_poly.pdbx_strand_id
1 'polypeptide(L)'
;MSVVAKLIRLAVTGLTLGSAGGSKPTFCFDSQRRKIEHPIYSADQVKVLSKIHTKDKVVFITIDDGVTVSDGLAKIIDDNQLPITTFALAGQLWRNRDWFTQRGNMTFENHTNTHATMTLIKPEEQIFEICRASQVIRNVTGARPVFFRPPGGSWNEEVRESVGRSGIKYLLMWNVQIDKGKIFMSGRKSLKPGDIILLHYTPSLENDLKILLTKMKLAGLRPALLRDYLD
;
A
#
# COMPACT_ATOMS: atom_id res chain seq x y z
N MET A 1 -4.92 75.04 -8.76
CA MET A 1 -4.34 74.22 -7.70
C MET A 1 -3.96 72.84 -8.30
N SER A 2 -2.68 72.62 -8.52
CA SER A 2 -2.15 71.48 -9.25
C SER A 2 -1.81 70.37 -8.29
N VAL A 3 -2.28 69.12 -8.54
CA VAL A 3 -1.88 67.91 -7.83
C VAL A 3 -0.96 67.14 -8.76
N VAL A 4 0.31 67.09 -8.36
CA VAL A 4 1.40 66.42 -9.10
C VAL A 4 1.27 64.90 -8.88
N ALA A 5 1.02 64.14 -9.95
CA ALA A 5 1.06 62.68 -9.95
C ALA A 5 2.53 62.20 -10.02
N LYS A 6 2.95 61.50 -8.98
CA LYS A 6 4.28 60.86 -8.87
C LYS A 6 4.22 59.49 -9.56
N LEU A 7 4.77 59.38 -10.76
CA LEU A 7 5.02 58.11 -11.45
C LEU A 7 6.13 57.32 -10.78
N ILE A 8 5.80 56.18 -10.18
CA ILE A 8 6.77 55.19 -9.74
C ILE A 8 7.09 54.26 -10.93
N ARG A 9 8.29 54.39 -11.49
CA ARG A 9 8.84 53.43 -12.46
C ARG A 9 9.27 52.17 -11.69
N LEU A 10 8.54 51.06 -11.86
CA LEU A 10 9.05 49.75 -11.51
C LEU A 10 10.07 49.30 -12.59
N ALA A 11 11.30 49.12 -12.17
CA ALA A 11 12.34 48.46 -12.96
C ALA A 11 12.01 46.96 -13.06
N VAL A 12 11.65 46.51 -14.24
CA VAL A 12 11.57 45.08 -14.57
C VAL A 12 12.98 44.60 -14.80
N THR A 13 13.62 44.06 -13.77
CA THR A 13 14.86 43.27 -13.94
C THR A 13 14.48 41.91 -14.52
N GLY A 14 14.89 41.69 -15.75
CA GLY A 14 14.72 40.39 -16.44
C GLY A 14 15.42 39.27 -15.65
N LEU A 15 14.63 38.38 -15.06
CA LEU A 15 15.12 37.09 -14.62
C LEU A 15 15.19 36.19 -15.87
N THR A 16 16.40 35.91 -16.32
CA THR A 16 16.68 34.82 -17.25
C THR A 16 16.30 33.50 -16.58
N LEU A 17 15.28 32.83 -17.11
CA LEU A 17 14.92 31.46 -16.75
C LEU A 17 16.05 30.54 -17.19
N GLY A 18 17.00 30.31 -16.30
CA GLY A 18 17.91 29.18 -16.40
C GLY A 18 17.10 27.90 -16.26
N SER A 19 17.07 27.07 -17.27
CA SER A 19 16.52 25.71 -17.24
C SER A 19 17.40 24.81 -16.38
N ALA A 20 17.31 24.95 -15.06
CA ALA A 20 17.75 23.90 -14.16
C ALA A 20 16.62 22.87 -14.13
N GLY A 21 16.88 21.66 -14.64
CA GLY A 21 16.03 20.49 -14.51
C GLY A 21 15.92 20.05 -13.04
N GLY A 22 15.32 20.87 -12.20
CA GLY A 22 14.97 20.53 -10.85
C GLY A 22 13.70 19.70 -10.87
N SER A 23 13.76 18.43 -10.51
CA SER A 23 12.60 17.61 -10.22
C SER A 23 11.67 18.38 -9.30
N LYS A 24 10.42 18.61 -9.73
CA LYS A 24 9.41 19.26 -8.88
C LYS A 24 9.32 18.46 -7.59
N PRO A 25 9.41 19.09 -6.42
CA PRO A 25 9.27 18.38 -5.15
C PRO A 25 7.87 17.78 -5.09
N THR A 26 7.81 16.48 -5.20
CA THR A 26 6.57 15.73 -5.11
C THR A 26 6.35 15.41 -3.64
N PHE A 27 5.42 16.12 -3.03
CA PHE A 27 5.01 15.91 -1.66
C PHE A 27 3.58 15.37 -1.64
N CYS A 28 3.25 14.59 -0.61
CA CYS A 28 1.88 14.28 -0.31
C CYS A 28 1.15 15.56 0.17
N PHE A 29 -0.05 15.78 -0.35
CA PHE A 29 -0.90 16.90 0.05
C PHE A 29 -2.21 16.37 0.64
N ASP A 30 -2.75 17.07 1.65
CA ASP A 30 -4.08 16.81 2.17
C ASP A 30 -5.19 17.36 1.23
N SER A 31 -6.46 17.16 1.62
CA SER A 31 -7.62 17.66 0.86
C SER A 31 -7.65 19.17 0.70
N GLN A 32 -6.93 19.91 1.55
CA GLN A 32 -6.80 21.37 1.51
C GLN A 32 -5.51 21.81 0.80
N ARG A 33 -4.82 20.89 0.08
CA ARG A 33 -3.54 21.12 -0.61
C ARG A 33 -2.40 21.54 0.32
N ARG A 34 -2.46 21.24 1.62
CA ARG A 34 -1.35 21.47 2.53
C ARG A 34 -0.40 20.26 2.45
N LYS A 35 0.91 20.55 2.44
CA LYS A 35 1.96 19.51 2.46
C LYS A 35 1.80 18.64 3.70
N ILE A 36 1.78 17.33 3.51
CA ILE A 36 1.80 16.38 4.61
C ILE A 36 3.26 16.05 4.94
N GLU A 37 3.66 16.31 6.19
CA GLU A 37 4.98 15.92 6.67
C GLU A 37 5.02 14.40 6.88
N HIS A 38 5.99 13.74 6.26
CA HIS A 38 6.29 12.31 6.40
C HIS A 38 7.79 12.08 6.11
N PRO A 39 8.37 10.95 6.54
CA PRO A 39 9.71 10.56 6.13
C PRO A 39 9.83 10.48 4.61
N ILE A 40 11.02 10.75 4.08
CA ILE A 40 11.34 10.53 2.67
C ILE A 40 12.49 9.52 2.64
N TYR A 41 12.33 8.48 1.84
CA TYR A 41 13.34 7.45 1.63
C TYR A 41 13.82 7.52 0.17
N SER A 42 15.11 7.35 -0.05
CA SER A 42 15.66 7.13 -1.40
C SER A 42 15.30 5.72 -1.89
N ALA A 43 15.40 5.48 -3.20
CA ALA A 43 15.03 4.19 -3.77
C ALA A 43 15.80 3.02 -3.12
N ASP A 44 17.09 3.18 -2.84
CA ASP A 44 17.93 2.16 -2.18
C ASP A 44 17.52 1.88 -0.72
N GLN A 45 16.89 2.84 -0.04
CA GLN A 45 16.34 2.67 1.31
C GLN A 45 14.98 1.94 1.31
N VAL A 46 14.26 1.91 0.19
CA VAL A 46 13.02 1.16 0.06
C VAL A 46 13.34 -0.32 -0.16
N LYS A 47 12.96 -1.17 0.78
CA LYS A 47 13.21 -2.62 0.71
C LYS A 47 12.11 -3.31 -0.11
N VAL A 48 12.49 -4.09 -1.11
CA VAL A 48 11.57 -4.93 -1.89
C VAL A 48 11.61 -6.35 -1.33
N LEU A 49 10.47 -6.84 -0.84
CA LEU A 49 10.40 -8.13 -0.16
C LEU A 49 9.26 -8.97 -0.72
N SER A 50 9.52 -10.24 -1.02
CA SER A 50 8.51 -11.25 -1.39
C SER A 50 8.38 -12.35 -0.35
N LYS A 51 9.24 -12.34 0.68
CA LYS A 51 9.27 -13.30 1.77
C LYS A 51 9.93 -12.65 2.99
N ILE A 52 9.52 -13.04 4.19
CA ILE A 52 10.17 -12.64 5.43
C ILE A 52 11.15 -13.70 5.90
N HIS A 53 12.38 -13.30 6.19
CA HIS A 53 13.36 -14.18 6.78
C HIS A 53 13.13 -14.31 8.29
N THR A 54 12.56 -15.43 8.72
CA THR A 54 12.29 -15.72 10.13
C THR A 54 12.49 -17.21 10.46
N LYS A 55 12.81 -17.49 11.71
CA LYS A 55 12.84 -18.87 12.28
C LYS A 55 11.49 -19.24 12.87
N ASP A 56 10.60 -18.29 13.09
CA ASP A 56 9.26 -18.53 13.62
C ASP A 56 8.41 -19.31 12.62
N LYS A 57 7.59 -20.22 13.12
CA LYS A 57 6.66 -21.02 12.31
C LYS A 57 5.44 -20.20 11.90
N VAL A 58 5.67 -19.09 11.18
CA VAL A 58 4.62 -18.15 10.76
C VAL A 58 4.57 -17.95 9.25
N VAL A 59 3.39 -17.58 8.78
CA VAL A 59 3.12 -17.06 7.43
C VAL A 59 2.32 -15.78 7.53
N PHE A 60 2.31 -14.99 6.47
CA PHE A 60 1.65 -13.68 6.44
C PHE A 60 0.49 -13.70 5.45
N ILE A 61 -0.73 -13.59 5.98
CA ILE A 61 -1.94 -13.51 5.17
C ILE A 61 -2.08 -12.07 4.69
N THR A 62 -2.01 -11.87 3.38
CA THR A 62 -2.20 -10.56 2.76
C THR A 62 -3.32 -10.63 1.73
N ILE A 63 -4.23 -9.63 1.77
CA ILE A 63 -5.41 -9.61 0.89
C ILE A 63 -5.48 -8.24 0.22
N ASP A 64 -5.55 -8.24 -1.11
CA ASP A 64 -5.53 -7.02 -1.90
C ASP A 64 -6.94 -6.54 -2.28
N ASP A 65 -7.10 -5.25 -2.61
CA ASP A 65 -8.23 -4.50 -3.13
C ASP A 65 -9.26 -4.03 -2.08
N GLY A 66 -9.95 -4.92 -1.40
CA GLY A 66 -11.05 -4.56 -0.48
C GLY A 66 -12.41 -4.43 -1.16
N VAL A 67 -12.63 -5.05 -2.33
CA VAL A 67 -13.84 -4.87 -3.15
C VAL A 67 -15.02 -5.63 -2.59
N THR A 68 -14.87 -6.94 -2.35
CA THR A 68 -15.95 -7.84 -1.92
C THR A 68 -15.77 -8.19 -0.45
N VAL A 69 -16.74 -7.82 0.37
CA VAL A 69 -16.83 -8.20 1.78
C VAL A 69 -18.18 -8.86 2.05
N SER A 70 -18.25 -9.77 3.03
CA SER A 70 -19.47 -10.52 3.37
C SER A 70 -19.47 -10.89 4.85
N ASP A 71 -20.62 -11.26 5.38
CA ASP A 71 -20.76 -11.80 6.74
C ASP A 71 -20.09 -13.18 6.86
N GLY A 72 -20.10 -13.99 5.80
CA GLY A 72 -19.39 -15.27 5.76
C GLY A 72 -17.88 -15.10 5.87
N LEU A 73 -17.32 -14.12 5.15
CA LEU A 73 -15.91 -13.76 5.26
C LEU A 73 -15.58 -13.23 6.67
N ALA A 74 -16.45 -12.35 7.20
CA ALA A 74 -16.32 -11.84 8.57
C ALA A 74 -16.22 -12.98 9.57
N LYS A 75 -17.16 -13.92 9.50
CA LYS A 75 -17.20 -15.08 10.40
C LYS A 75 -15.91 -15.93 10.32
N ILE A 76 -15.37 -16.18 9.13
CA ILE A 76 -14.12 -16.94 8.98
C ILE A 76 -12.95 -16.21 9.66
N ILE A 77 -12.85 -14.90 9.47
CA ILE A 77 -11.79 -14.08 10.04
C ILE A 77 -11.90 -14.03 11.56
N ASP A 78 -13.09 -13.78 12.08
CA ASP A 78 -13.34 -13.58 13.51
C ASP A 78 -13.25 -14.90 14.29
N ASP A 79 -13.85 -16.00 13.81
CA ASP A 79 -13.80 -17.32 14.43
C ASP A 79 -12.36 -17.86 14.55
N ASN A 80 -11.50 -17.54 13.59
CA ASN A 80 -10.11 -17.98 13.58
C ASN A 80 -9.13 -16.89 14.05
N GLN A 81 -9.63 -15.72 14.48
CA GLN A 81 -8.84 -14.57 14.92
C GLN A 81 -7.67 -14.26 13.97
N LEU A 82 -7.95 -14.27 12.66
CA LEU A 82 -6.91 -14.18 11.64
C LEU A 82 -6.24 -12.80 11.63
N PRO A 83 -4.94 -12.71 11.88
CA PRO A 83 -4.17 -11.50 11.65
C PRO A 83 -3.99 -11.32 10.13
N ILE A 84 -4.59 -10.27 9.58
CA ILE A 84 -4.60 -9.99 8.14
C ILE A 84 -3.97 -8.64 7.85
N THR A 85 -3.10 -8.59 6.86
CA THR A 85 -2.63 -7.34 6.27
C THR A 85 -3.40 -7.08 4.97
N THR A 86 -4.26 -6.08 4.96
CA THR A 86 -5.04 -5.68 3.78
C THR A 86 -4.29 -4.60 3.02
N PHE A 87 -3.93 -4.86 1.76
CA PHE A 87 -3.46 -3.84 0.83
C PHE A 87 -4.68 -3.22 0.14
N ALA A 88 -5.13 -2.09 0.66
CA ALA A 88 -6.41 -1.53 0.32
C ALA A 88 -6.36 -0.49 -0.80
N LEU A 89 -7.28 -0.59 -1.74
CA LEU A 89 -7.65 0.51 -2.63
C LEU A 89 -8.40 1.58 -1.84
N ALA A 90 -8.02 2.85 -2.03
CA ALA A 90 -8.58 3.96 -1.26
C ALA A 90 -10.12 4.00 -1.28
N GLY A 91 -10.71 3.91 -2.48
CA GLY A 91 -12.17 3.98 -2.65
C GLY A 91 -12.91 2.78 -2.04
N GLN A 92 -12.31 1.58 -2.08
CA GLN A 92 -12.92 0.38 -1.53
C GLN A 92 -12.84 0.35 0.00
N LEU A 93 -11.70 0.76 0.56
CA LEU A 93 -11.57 0.90 2.00
C LEU A 93 -12.59 1.92 2.56
N TRP A 94 -12.74 3.07 1.91
CA TRP A 94 -13.71 4.07 2.32
C TRP A 94 -15.16 3.55 2.25
N ARG A 95 -15.50 2.84 1.17
CA ARG A 95 -16.85 2.27 0.96
C ARG A 95 -17.19 1.23 2.02
N ASN A 96 -16.26 0.34 2.33
CA ASN A 96 -16.44 -0.79 3.24
C ASN A 96 -15.88 -0.54 4.64
N ARG A 97 -15.59 0.73 5.02
CA ARG A 97 -14.90 1.08 6.26
C ARG A 97 -15.53 0.49 7.52
N ASP A 98 -16.86 0.50 7.59
CA ASP A 98 -17.59 0.01 8.76
C ASP A 98 -17.39 -1.50 8.95
N TRP A 99 -17.32 -2.25 7.85
CA TRP A 99 -16.97 -3.66 7.87
C TRP A 99 -15.52 -3.90 8.31
N PHE A 100 -14.59 -3.13 7.80
CA PHE A 100 -13.16 -3.28 8.10
C PHE A 100 -12.79 -2.87 9.53
N THR A 101 -13.31 -1.75 10.02
CA THR A 101 -12.93 -1.18 11.32
C THR A 101 -13.50 -1.93 12.53
N GLN A 102 -14.42 -2.84 12.33
CA GLN A 102 -14.92 -3.73 13.37
C GLN A 102 -13.93 -4.84 13.78
N ARG A 103 -12.82 -5.01 13.05
CA ARG A 103 -11.86 -6.11 13.24
C ARG A 103 -10.49 -5.59 13.67
N GLY A 104 -10.19 -5.74 14.98
CA GLY A 104 -8.96 -5.23 15.57
C GLY A 104 -7.68 -5.98 15.20
N ASN A 105 -7.80 -7.16 14.58
CA ASN A 105 -6.68 -8.00 14.15
C ASN A 105 -6.25 -7.78 12.68
N MET A 106 -6.75 -6.70 12.05
CA MET A 106 -6.40 -6.33 10.68
C MET A 106 -5.52 -5.07 10.65
N THR A 107 -4.56 -5.05 9.74
CA THR A 107 -3.79 -3.85 9.38
C THR A 107 -4.06 -3.46 7.93
N PHE A 108 -3.93 -2.17 7.64
CA PHE A 108 -4.26 -1.61 6.32
C PHE A 108 -3.04 -0.93 5.72
N GLU A 109 -2.70 -1.35 4.53
CA GLU A 109 -1.52 -0.94 3.79
C GLU A 109 -1.92 -0.45 2.38
N ASN A 110 -0.98 0.17 1.69
CA ASN A 110 -1.28 0.93 0.48
C ASN A 110 -1.29 0.05 -0.78
N HIS A 111 -2.40 0.10 -1.54
CA HIS A 111 -2.54 -0.54 -2.85
C HIS A 111 -2.99 0.45 -3.94
N THR A 112 -2.57 1.71 -3.82
CA THR A 112 -2.94 2.84 -4.68
C THR A 112 -4.37 3.37 -4.46
N ASN A 113 -4.65 4.49 -5.10
CA ASN A 113 -5.97 5.13 -5.08
C ASN A 113 -6.95 4.48 -6.05
N THR A 114 -6.52 4.21 -7.30
CA THR A 114 -7.40 3.78 -8.40
C THR A 114 -7.06 2.42 -9.00
N HIS A 115 -6.09 1.68 -8.45
CA HIS A 115 -5.54 0.44 -9.01
C HIS A 115 -4.74 0.67 -10.31
N ALA A 116 -4.07 1.82 -10.42
CA ALA A 116 -3.28 2.15 -11.60
C ALA A 116 -2.08 1.20 -11.77
N THR A 117 -1.78 0.79 -13.00
CA THR A 117 -0.53 0.08 -13.33
C THR A 117 0.63 1.05 -13.21
N MET A 118 1.37 0.97 -12.10
CA MET A 118 2.34 1.98 -11.68
C MET A 118 3.43 2.25 -12.69
N THR A 119 3.89 1.22 -13.43
CA THR A 119 4.93 1.36 -14.46
C THR A 119 4.47 2.03 -15.75
N LEU A 120 3.17 2.30 -15.91
CA LEU A 120 2.58 2.93 -17.09
C LEU A 120 2.18 4.40 -16.88
N ILE A 121 2.36 4.92 -15.67
CA ILE A 121 2.04 6.31 -15.32
C ILE A 121 3.30 7.06 -14.87
N LYS A 122 3.27 8.39 -14.98
CA LYS A 122 4.42 9.25 -14.66
C LYS A 122 4.71 9.27 -13.13
N PRO A 123 5.96 9.59 -12.72
CA PRO A 123 6.32 9.65 -11.30
C PRO A 123 5.41 10.53 -10.44
N GLU A 124 4.95 11.67 -10.98
CA GLU A 124 4.04 12.56 -10.24
C GLU A 124 2.67 11.90 -10.00
N GLU A 125 2.19 11.12 -10.98
CA GLU A 125 0.94 10.37 -10.87
C GLU A 125 1.13 9.18 -9.93
N GLN A 126 2.29 8.50 -9.97
CA GLN A 126 2.63 7.43 -9.03
C GLN A 126 2.57 7.92 -7.58
N ILE A 127 3.20 9.07 -7.30
CA ILE A 127 3.19 9.68 -5.96
C ILE A 127 1.77 10.11 -5.57
N PHE A 128 0.99 10.67 -6.49
CA PHE A 128 -0.41 11.02 -6.22
C PHE A 128 -1.24 9.78 -5.83
N GLU A 129 -1.12 8.69 -6.57
CA GLU A 129 -1.81 7.42 -6.30
C GLU A 129 -1.48 6.88 -4.89
N ILE A 130 -0.19 6.87 -4.51
CA ILE A 130 0.26 6.39 -3.21
C ILE A 130 -0.17 7.35 -2.10
N CYS A 131 0.05 8.66 -2.26
CA CYS A 131 -0.26 9.65 -1.24
C CYS A 131 -1.76 9.71 -0.95
N ARG A 132 -2.61 9.66 -2.00
CA ARG A 132 -4.06 9.69 -1.85
C ARG A 132 -4.58 8.48 -1.09
N ALA A 133 -4.08 7.28 -1.43
CA ALA A 133 -4.43 6.07 -0.70
C ALA A 133 -3.97 6.13 0.76
N SER A 134 -2.74 6.56 1.01
CA SER A 134 -2.21 6.73 2.37
C SER A 134 -3.06 7.68 3.23
N GLN A 135 -3.57 8.75 2.63
CA GLN A 135 -4.45 9.69 3.33
C GLN A 135 -5.79 9.04 3.71
N VAL A 136 -6.41 8.29 2.78
CA VAL A 136 -7.67 7.59 3.06
C VAL A 136 -7.47 6.53 4.14
N ILE A 137 -6.40 5.73 4.04
CA ILE A 137 -6.07 4.72 5.05
C ILE A 137 -5.95 5.38 6.43
N ARG A 138 -5.17 6.46 6.53
CA ARG A 138 -5.00 7.19 7.80
C ARG A 138 -6.33 7.73 8.34
N ASN A 139 -7.18 8.28 7.48
CA ASN A 139 -8.47 8.83 7.89
C ASN A 139 -9.44 7.77 8.40
N VAL A 140 -9.39 6.56 7.84
CA VAL A 140 -10.28 5.45 8.23
C VAL A 140 -9.74 4.72 9.46
N THR A 141 -8.41 4.51 9.54
CA THR A 141 -7.82 3.61 10.55
C THR A 141 -7.06 4.32 11.66
N GLY A 142 -6.79 5.63 11.51
CA GLY A 142 -5.90 6.39 12.40
C GLY A 142 -4.40 6.14 12.18
N ALA A 143 -4.02 5.08 11.43
CA ALA A 143 -2.63 4.67 11.20
C ALA A 143 -2.15 5.01 9.79
N ARG A 144 -0.86 5.34 9.65
CA ARG A 144 -0.23 5.48 8.32
C ARG A 144 0.18 4.11 7.79
N PRO A 145 0.00 3.84 6.47
CA PRO A 145 0.59 2.66 5.86
C PRO A 145 2.12 2.77 5.88
N VAL A 146 2.77 1.64 6.10
CA VAL A 146 4.23 1.50 6.06
C VAL A 146 4.68 0.57 4.94
N PHE A 147 3.73 -0.15 4.35
CA PHE A 147 3.94 -1.03 3.22
C PHE A 147 3.15 -0.53 2.00
N PHE A 148 3.73 -0.78 0.82
CA PHE A 148 3.09 -0.57 -0.46
C PHE A 148 3.14 -1.86 -1.27
N ARG A 149 2.03 -2.23 -1.90
CA ARG A 149 2.01 -3.27 -2.93
C ARG A 149 1.53 -2.66 -4.24
N PRO A 150 2.31 -2.74 -5.32
CA PRO A 150 1.88 -2.22 -6.62
C PRO A 150 0.79 -3.12 -7.23
N PRO A 151 -0.28 -2.55 -7.82
CA PRO A 151 -1.27 -3.30 -8.56
C PRO A 151 -0.65 -4.23 -9.60
N GLY A 152 -1.11 -5.49 -9.63
CA GLY A 152 -0.58 -6.52 -10.53
C GLY A 152 0.89 -6.87 -10.31
N GLY A 153 1.51 -6.42 -9.23
CA GLY A 153 2.94 -6.61 -8.96
C GLY A 153 3.85 -5.81 -9.89
N SER A 154 3.32 -4.81 -10.60
CA SER A 154 4.07 -4.03 -11.61
C SER A 154 4.89 -2.91 -10.95
N TRP A 155 6.21 -3.07 -10.91
CA TRP A 155 7.14 -2.08 -10.38
C TRP A 155 8.48 -2.07 -11.13
N ASN A 156 9.19 -0.94 -11.03
CA ASN A 156 10.55 -0.70 -11.47
C ASN A 156 11.24 0.27 -10.50
N GLU A 157 12.47 0.68 -10.75
CA GLU A 157 13.21 1.59 -9.86
C GLU A 157 12.54 2.97 -9.73
N GLU A 158 11.86 3.45 -10.77
CA GLU A 158 11.10 4.71 -10.73
C GLU A 158 9.90 4.61 -9.77
N VAL A 159 9.15 3.50 -9.82
CA VAL A 159 8.08 3.21 -8.86
C VAL A 159 8.63 3.09 -7.44
N ARG A 160 9.77 2.41 -7.27
CA ARG A 160 10.44 2.25 -5.98
C ARG A 160 10.86 3.60 -5.39
N GLU A 161 11.37 4.52 -6.21
CA GLU A 161 11.66 5.91 -5.81
C GLU A 161 10.38 6.64 -5.38
N SER A 162 9.31 6.53 -6.17
CA SER A 162 8.02 7.15 -5.86
C SER A 162 7.42 6.65 -4.54
N VAL A 163 7.59 5.36 -4.22
CA VAL A 163 7.20 4.76 -2.93
C VAL A 163 7.96 5.41 -1.78
N GLY A 164 9.29 5.53 -1.89
CA GLY A 164 10.12 6.17 -0.87
C GLY A 164 9.78 7.64 -0.67
N ARG A 165 9.59 8.38 -1.75
CA ARG A 165 9.18 9.80 -1.74
C ARG A 165 7.80 10.00 -1.13
N SER A 166 6.94 8.98 -1.14
CA SER A 166 5.62 8.99 -0.49
C SER A 166 5.65 8.55 0.97
N GLY A 167 6.83 8.34 1.56
CA GLY A 167 7.01 8.03 2.97
C GLY A 167 6.84 6.56 3.33
N ILE A 168 6.94 5.66 2.36
CA ILE A 168 6.82 4.22 2.56
C ILE A 168 8.20 3.54 2.37
N LYS A 169 8.57 2.69 3.33
CA LYS A 169 9.89 2.05 3.40
C LYS A 169 9.93 0.66 2.76
N TYR A 170 8.77 0.03 2.54
CA TYR A 170 8.70 -1.34 2.05
C TYR A 170 7.78 -1.48 0.86
N LEU A 171 8.28 -2.05 -0.24
CA LEU A 171 7.52 -2.52 -1.38
C LEU A 171 7.35 -4.04 -1.22
N LEU A 172 6.11 -4.47 -0.94
CA LEU A 172 5.82 -5.85 -0.60
C LEU A 172 5.20 -6.61 -1.76
N MET A 173 5.90 -7.63 -2.20
CA MET A 173 5.43 -8.64 -3.14
C MET A 173 4.92 -9.87 -2.39
N TRP A 174 4.86 -11.01 -3.03
CA TRP A 174 4.44 -12.30 -2.47
C TRP A 174 5.24 -13.45 -3.10
N ASN A 175 5.22 -14.60 -2.48
CA ASN A 175 5.84 -15.81 -2.99
C ASN A 175 4.87 -17.03 -2.97
N VAL A 176 3.66 -16.81 -2.47
CA VAL A 176 2.54 -17.75 -2.55
C VAL A 176 1.30 -16.94 -2.96
N GLN A 177 0.49 -17.49 -3.87
CA GLN A 177 -0.80 -16.92 -4.24
C GLN A 177 -1.88 -17.99 -4.15
N ILE A 178 -3.07 -17.61 -3.67
CA ILE A 178 -4.27 -18.44 -3.73
C ILE A 178 -5.35 -17.66 -4.44
N ASP A 179 -5.90 -18.22 -5.50
CA ASP A 179 -6.96 -17.63 -6.30
C ASP A 179 -7.91 -18.72 -6.83
N LYS A 180 -9.20 -18.55 -6.61
CA LYS A 180 -10.26 -19.46 -7.09
C LYS A 180 -9.97 -20.93 -6.79
N GLY A 181 -9.55 -21.22 -5.57
CA GLY A 181 -9.25 -22.56 -5.09
C GLY A 181 -7.88 -23.12 -5.54
N LYS A 182 -7.11 -22.39 -6.32
CA LYS A 182 -5.79 -22.81 -6.81
C LYS A 182 -4.68 -22.16 -6.02
N ILE A 183 -3.64 -22.93 -5.70
CA ILE A 183 -2.44 -22.45 -5.00
C ILE A 183 -1.26 -22.43 -5.96
N PHE A 184 -0.60 -21.27 -6.02
CA PHE A 184 0.60 -21.05 -6.82
C PHE A 184 1.79 -20.87 -5.86
N MET A 185 2.72 -21.83 -5.87
CA MET A 185 3.93 -21.81 -5.06
C MET A 185 5.09 -22.29 -5.91
N SER A 186 5.88 -21.42 -6.47
CA SER A 186 6.96 -21.70 -7.42
C SER A 186 7.76 -22.97 -7.07
N GLY A 187 7.48 -24.12 -7.72
CA GLY A 187 8.16 -25.40 -7.55
C GLY A 187 8.01 -26.11 -6.20
N ARG A 188 7.18 -25.59 -5.27
CA ARG A 188 7.00 -26.12 -3.91
C ARG A 188 5.64 -26.79 -3.74
N LYS A 189 5.56 -27.75 -2.79
CA LYS A 189 4.31 -28.46 -2.45
C LYS A 189 3.71 -28.05 -1.10
N SER A 190 4.44 -27.28 -0.29
CA SER A 190 4.02 -26.87 1.06
C SER A 190 4.44 -25.44 1.38
N LEU A 191 3.66 -24.80 2.26
CA LEU A 191 4.00 -23.52 2.87
C LEU A 191 5.27 -23.63 3.71
N LYS A 192 6.01 -22.54 3.82
CA LYS A 192 7.24 -22.44 4.62
C LYS A 192 7.18 -21.20 5.53
N PRO A 193 7.91 -21.19 6.64
CA PRO A 193 8.07 -20.02 7.47
C PRO A 193 8.47 -18.79 6.65
N GLY A 194 7.82 -17.68 6.94
CA GLY A 194 8.08 -16.40 6.28
C GLY A 194 7.36 -16.19 4.95
N ASP A 195 6.56 -17.14 4.46
CA ASP A 195 5.81 -16.97 3.22
C ASP A 195 4.82 -15.80 3.34
N ILE A 196 4.85 -14.91 2.33
CA ILE A 196 3.85 -13.86 2.14
C ILE A 196 2.83 -14.38 1.13
N ILE A 197 1.56 -14.47 1.56
CA ILE A 197 0.49 -15.13 0.81
C ILE A 197 -0.44 -14.06 0.26
N LEU A 198 -0.55 -13.99 -1.06
CA LEU A 198 -1.48 -13.12 -1.76
C LEU A 198 -2.84 -13.79 -1.92
N LEU A 199 -3.86 -13.08 -1.50
CA LEU A 199 -5.27 -13.30 -1.82
C LEU A 199 -5.91 -11.98 -2.30
N HIS A 200 -7.14 -12.04 -2.79
CA HIS A 200 -7.90 -10.86 -3.20
C HIS A 200 -9.31 -10.90 -2.60
N TYR A 201 -9.87 -9.72 -2.31
CA TYR A 201 -11.27 -9.57 -1.89
C TYR A 201 -12.21 -9.83 -3.08
N THR A 202 -12.39 -11.10 -3.40
CA THR A 202 -13.26 -11.61 -4.47
C THR A 202 -14.31 -12.55 -3.89
N PRO A 203 -15.35 -12.94 -4.66
CA PRO A 203 -16.32 -13.93 -4.20
C PRO A 203 -15.74 -15.30 -3.84
N SER A 204 -14.53 -15.64 -4.29
CA SER A 204 -13.85 -16.90 -3.94
C SER A 204 -13.08 -16.84 -2.62
N LEU A 205 -12.90 -15.67 -2.01
CA LEU A 205 -12.00 -15.47 -0.85
C LEU A 205 -12.34 -16.35 0.34
N GLU A 206 -13.62 -16.58 0.63
CA GLU A 206 -14.03 -17.47 1.72
C GLU A 206 -13.51 -18.91 1.52
N ASN A 207 -13.61 -19.43 0.29
CA ASN A 207 -13.08 -20.75 -0.06
C ASN A 207 -11.55 -20.76 -0.02
N ASP A 208 -10.91 -19.72 -0.54
CA ASP A 208 -9.45 -19.59 -0.60
C ASP A 208 -8.84 -19.51 0.81
N LEU A 209 -9.49 -18.82 1.76
CA LEU A 209 -9.09 -18.82 3.16
C LEU A 209 -9.24 -20.19 3.83
N LYS A 210 -10.32 -20.94 3.57
CA LYS A 210 -10.49 -22.31 4.10
C LYS A 210 -9.38 -23.25 3.62
N ILE A 211 -9.01 -23.13 2.34
CA ILE A 211 -7.89 -23.87 1.76
C ILE A 211 -6.58 -23.48 2.44
N LEU A 212 -6.33 -22.16 2.61
CA LEU A 212 -5.13 -21.66 3.28
C LEU A 212 -5.02 -22.19 4.71
N LEU A 213 -6.09 -22.09 5.50
CA LEU A 213 -6.12 -22.59 6.89
C LEU A 213 -5.76 -24.08 6.97
N THR A 214 -6.30 -24.88 6.04
CA THR A 214 -5.98 -26.32 5.93
C THR A 214 -4.49 -26.53 5.64
N LYS A 215 -3.93 -25.77 4.70
CA LYS A 215 -2.50 -25.87 4.33
C LYS A 215 -1.57 -25.42 5.45
N MET A 216 -1.96 -24.36 6.18
CA MET A 216 -1.20 -23.88 7.34
C MET A 216 -1.17 -24.95 8.44
N LYS A 217 -2.33 -25.55 8.76
CA LYS A 217 -2.43 -26.65 9.74
C LYS A 217 -1.55 -27.83 9.37
N LEU A 218 -1.57 -28.29 8.11
CA LEU A 218 -0.74 -29.38 7.62
C LEU A 218 0.77 -29.05 7.67
N ALA A 219 1.14 -27.80 7.52
CA ALA A 219 2.53 -27.34 7.58
C ALA A 219 2.99 -27.01 9.02
N GLY A 220 2.11 -27.03 10.02
CA GLY A 220 2.39 -26.62 11.39
C GLY A 220 2.76 -25.13 11.50
N LEU A 221 2.12 -24.29 10.69
CA LEU A 221 2.34 -22.85 10.64
C LEU A 221 1.13 -22.10 11.19
N ARG A 222 1.38 -20.92 11.78
CA ARG A 222 0.36 -19.98 12.23
C ARG A 222 0.45 -18.67 11.45
N PRO A 223 -0.64 -17.89 11.32
CA PRO A 223 -0.57 -16.57 10.72
C PRO A 223 0.02 -15.55 11.70
N ALA A 224 0.63 -14.48 11.15
CA ALA A 224 1.13 -13.34 11.90
C ALA A 224 0.93 -12.03 11.08
N LEU A 225 0.95 -10.87 11.73
CA LEU A 225 0.95 -9.58 11.06
C LEU A 225 2.35 -9.26 10.51
N LEU A 226 2.41 -8.68 9.31
CA LEU A 226 3.68 -8.23 8.73
C LEU A 226 4.35 -7.16 9.59
N ARG A 227 3.56 -6.28 10.22
CA ARG A 227 4.08 -5.20 11.08
C ARG A 227 4.85 -5.70 12.30
N ASP A 228 4.58 -6.93 12.76
CA ASP A 228 5.29 -7.52 13.90
C ASP A 228 6.71 -8.02 13.52
N TYR A 229 7.03 -8.04 12.22
CA TYR A 229 8.28 -8.59 11.66
C TYR A 229 9.09 -7.58 10.83
N LEU A 230 8.54 -6.41 10.59
CA LEU A 230 9.18 -5.36 9.78
C LEU A 230 9.00 -4.00 10.47
N ASP A 231 10.12 -3.41 10.86
CA ASP A 231 10.21 -2.06 11.45
C ASP A 231 10.23 -0.93 10.40
#